data_f86da46904f7c9b544916514c78fba54
#
_entry.id   f86da46904f7c9b544916514c78fba54
#
_cell.length_a   1.000
_cell.length_b   1.000
_cell.length_c   1.000
_cell.angle_alpha   90.00
_cell.angle_beta   90.00
_cell.angle_gamma   90.00
#
_symmetry.space_group_name_H-M   'P 1'
#
loop_
_entity.id
_entity.type
_entity.pdbx_description
1 polymer ?
#
loop_
_entity_poly.entity_id
_entity_poly.type
_entity_poly.pdbx_seq_one_letter_code
_entity_poly.pdbx_strand_id
1 'polypeptide(L)'
;MIDFAKFSTDGATKDDSVGISIKRIIEKDGLNAYATFISAGKKVGCHSHSQGDEWYIILSGDGEIWTGDVVDNEIINIKKEKFSKGCIFCIHQNTAHQLASHNDVELIFLCPKSHLSHDRVGFEDICK
;
A
#
# COMPACT_ATOMS: atom_id res chain seq x y z
N MET A 1 -3.45 -7.48 28.19
CA MET A 1 -2.59 -8.13 27.16
C MET A 1 -2.54 -7.24 25.93
N ILE A 2 -1.37 -7.12 25.30
CA ILE A 2 -1.20 -6.35 24.06
C ILE A 2 -0.42 -7.16 23.04
N ASP A 3 -0.64 -6.87 21.76
CA ASP A 3 0.27 -7.27 20.69
C ASP A 3 1.24 -6.12 20.45
N PHE A 4 2.53 -6.38 20.54
CA PHE A 4 3.56 -5.35 20.44
C PHE A 4 4.55 -5.73 19.34
N ALA A 5 4.84 -4.78 18.47
CA ALA A 5 5.82 -4.99 17.41
C ALA A 5 6.65 -3.74 17.19
N LYS A 6 7.84 -3.94 16.61
CA LYS A 6 8.71 -2.88 16.15
C LYS A 6 8.80 -2.95 14.64
N PHE A 7 8.83 -1.81 13.97
CA PHE A 7 9.02 -1.77 12.52
C PHE A 7 10.31 -2.51 12.15
N SER A 8 10.19 -3.47 11.24
CA SER A 8 11.32 -4.18 10.66
C SER A 8 10.88 -4.84 9.36
N THR A 9 11.73 -4.78 8.34
CA THR A 9 11.54 -5.52 7.09
C THR A 9 12.54 -6.68 6.98
N ASP A 10 13.23 -7.03 8.05
CA ASP A 10 14.12 -8.20 8.08
C ASP A 10 13.31 -9.46 7.84
N GLY A 11 13.73 -10.27 6.86
CA GLY A 11 13.01 -11.49 6.49
C GLY A 11 11.72 -11.25 5.70
N ALA A 12 11.50 -10.04 5.20
CA ALA A 12 10.31 -9.69 4.44
C ALA A 12 10.20 -10.48 3.12
N THR A 13 8.97 -10.66 2.66
CA THR A 13 8.70 -11.13 1.30
C THR A 13 9.00 -9.98 0.34
N LYS A 14 9.81 -10.26 -0.68
CA LYS A 14 10.27 -9.25 -1.63
C LYS A 14 9.72 -9.49 -3.01
N ASP A 15 9.37 -8.42 -3.69
CA ASP A 15 9.08 -8.40 -5.12
C ASP A 15 10.01 -7.37 -5.78
N ASP A 16 11.11 -7.84 -6.33
CA ASP A 16 12.13 -6.98 -6.92
C ASP A 16 11.65 -6.28 -8.20
N SER A 17 10.63 -6.81 -8.86
CA SER A 17 10.09 -6.20 -10.08
C SER A 17 9.45 -4.83 -9.82
N VAL A 18 8.91 -4.64 -8.62
CA VAL A 18 8.32 -3.36 -8.19
C VAL A 18 9.08 -2.76 -7.00
N GLY A 19 10.16 -3.38 -6.56
CA GLY A 19 11.03 -2.86 -5.50
C GLY A 19 10.39 -2.80 -4.12
N ILE A 20 9.44 -3.67 -3.82
CA ILE A 20 8.72 -3.68 -2.54
C ILE A 20 9.12 -4.86 -1.66
N SER A 21 9.21 -4.62 -0.35
CA SER A 21 9.40 -5.65 0.67
C SER A 21 8.31 -5.49 1.73
N ILE A 22 7.61 -6.56 2.06
CA ILE A 22 6.48 -6.55 2.99
C ILE A 22 6.66 -7.61 4.06
N LYS A 23 6.48 -7.21 5.32
CA LYS A 23 6.53 -8.12 6.47
C LYS A 23 5.34 -7.86 7.38
N ARG A 24 4.51 -8.88 7.60
CA ARG A 24 3.44 -8.78 8.60
C ARG A 24 4.07 -8.72 9.99
N ILE A 25 3.77 -7.67 10.74
CA ILE A 25 4.33 -7.45 12.08
C ILE A 25 3.29 -7.63 13.20
N ILE A 26 2.02 -7.45 12.90
CA ILE A 26 0.93 -7.80 13.84
C ILE A 26 -0.19 -8.47 13.05
N GLU A 27 -0.65 -9.62 13.53
CA GLU A 27 -1.78 -10.36 12.95
C GLU A 27 -2.95 -10.36 13.91
N LYS A 28 -4.11 -9.84 13.45
CA LYS A 28 -5.37 -9.87 14.18
C LYS A 28 -6.49 -10.19 13.22
N ASP A 29 -7.60 -10.68 13.78
CA ASP A 29 -8.80 -10.88 12.99
C ASP A 29 -9.29 -9.53 12.46
N GLY A 30 -9.46 -9.41 11.17
CA GLY A 30 -10.01 -8.23 10.51
C GLY A 30 -9.01 -7.12 10.20
N LEU A 31 -7.91 -6.99 10.92
CA LEU A 31 -6.92 -5.93 10.66
C LEU A 31 -5.51 -6.39 11.03
N ASN A 32 -4.65 -6.41 10.03
CA ASN A 32 -3.23 -6.74 10.19
C ASN A 32 -2.37 -5.50 9.94
N ALA A 33 -1.18 -5.47 10.53
CA ALA A 33 -0.19 -4.43 10.31
C ALA A 33 1.02 -5.00 9.57
N TYR A 34 1.47 -4.28 8.53
CA TYR A 34 2.58 -4.69 7.66
C TYR A 34 3.66 -3.61 7.60
N ALA A 35 4.88 -3.99 7.97
CA ALA A 35 6.05 -3.14 7.73
C ALA A 35 6.45 -3.28 6.26
N THR A 36 6.68 -2.16 5.59
CA THR A 36 6.89 -2.11 4.15
C THR A 36 8.05 -1.20 3.79
N PHE A 37 8.89 -1.66 2.89
CA PHE A 37 9.97 -0.88 2.28
C PHE A 37 9.78 -0.86 0.77
N ILE A 38 9.92 0.31 0.17
CA ILE A 38 9.85 0.49 -1.29
C ILE A 38 11.10 1.25 -1.71
N SER A 39 11.86 0.66 -2.65
CA SER A 39 13.06 1.28 -3.18
C SER A 39 12.74 2.55 -3.97
N ALA A 40 13.70 3.48 -3.99
CA ALA A 40 13.60 4.73 -4.74
C ALA A 40 13.31 4.49 -6.22
N GLY A 41 12.49 5.35 -6.80
CA GLY A 41 12.20 5.35 -8.24
C GLY A 41 11.34 4.17 -8.71
N LYS A 42 10.63 3.51 -7.81
CA LYS A 42 9.77 2.38 -8.13
C LYS A 42 8.30 2.77 -8.07
N LYS A 43 7.49 2.02 -8.77
CA LYS A 43 6.04 2.07 -8.66
C LYS A 43 5.51 0.66 -8.46
N VAL A 44 4.65 0.50 -7.46
CA VAL A 44 4.01 -0.78 -7.20
C VAL A 44 2.89 -1.01 -8.21
N GLY A 45 2.40 -2.24 -8.33
CA GLY A 45 1.30 -2.54 -9.25
C GLY A 45 0.02 -1.81 -8.85
N CYS A 46 -0.68 -1.26 -9.84
CA CYS A 46 -1.99 -0.65 -9.62
C CYS A 46 -3.01 -1.74 -9.31
N HIS A 47 -3.76 -1.59 -8.22
CA HIS A 47 -4.74 -2.59 -7.80
C HIS A 47 -5.83 -1.99 -6.92
N SER A 48 -6.90 -2.75 -6.72
CA SER A 48 -7.98 -2.40 -5.81
C SER A 48 -8.37 -3.58 -4.92
N HIS A 49 -9.06 -3.28 -3.85
CA HIS A 49 -9.65 -4.25 -2.93
C HIS A 49 -11.14 -3.95 -2.76
N SER A 50 -11.97 -4.99 -2.71
CA SER A 50 -13.41 -4.83 -2.60
C SER A 50 -13.93 -4.87 -1.16
N GLN A 51 -13.15 -5.38 -0.23
CA GLN A 51 -13.57 -5.57 1.17
C GLN A 51 -12.65 -4.80 2.12
N GLY A 52 -13.19 -3.75 2.70
CA GLY A 52 -12.50 -2.96 3.71
C GLY A 52 -11.53 -1.94 3.14
N ASP A 53 -11.18 -1.00 3.98
CA ASP A 53 -10.26 0.08 3.65
C ASP A 53 -8.82 -0.32 3.94
N GLU A 54 -7.88 0.41 3.36
CA GLU A 54 -6.46 0.22 3.59
C GLU A 54 -5.84 1.53 4.05
N TRP A 55 -5.12 1.49 5.17
CA TRP A 55 -4.49 2.66 5.77
C TRP A 55 -2.98 2.61 5.57
N TYR A 56 -2.39 3.75 5.20
CA TYR A 56 -0.94 3.91 5.07
C TYR A 56 -0.43 4.97 6.04
N ILE A 57 0.67 4.66 6.70
CA ILE A 57 1.38 5.58 7.61
C ILE A 57 2.81 5.68 7.12
N ILE A 58 3.21 6.86 6.63
CA ILE A 58 4.54 7.07 6.06
C ILE A 58 5.53 7.40 7.17
N LEU A 59 6.51 6.54 7.35
CA LEU A 59 7.55 6.70 8.37
C LEU A 59 8.76 7.46 7.86
N SER A 60 9.12 7.28 6.58
CA SER A 60 10.23 7.99 5.95
C SER A 60 10.09 7.96 4.45
N GLY A 61 10.75 8.89 3.76
CA GLY A 61 10.71 8.98 2.31
C GLY A 61 9.56 9.81 1.79
N ASP A 62 9.52 9.98 0.48
CA ASP A 62 8.47 10.72 -0.21
C ASP A 62 8.16 10.12 -1.56
N GLY A 63 7.02 10.49 -2.09
CA GLY A 63 6.53 10.00 -3.37
C GLY A 63 5.14 10.51 -3.68
N GLU A 64 4.42 9.74 -4.47
CA GLU A 64 3.06 10.07 -4.90
C GLU A 64 2.16 8.86 -4.73
N ILE A 65 0.93 9.11 -4.28
CA ILE A 65 -0.13 8.12 -4.29
C ILE A 65 -1.15 8.51 -5.36
N TRP A 66 -1.35 7.62 -6.30
CA TRP A 66 -2.31 7.76 -7.38
C TRP A 66 -3.53 6.91 -7.06
N THR A 67 -4.73 7.49 -7.21
CA THR A 67 -5.98 6.81 -6.92
C THR A 67 -7.01 7.06 -8.01
N GLY A 68 -7.97 6.15 -8.12
CA GLY A 68 -9.10 6.31 -9.03
C GLY A 68 -10.25 5.43 -8.57
N ASP A 69 -11.46 5.83 -8.91
CA ASP A 69 -12.66 5.08 -8.59
C ASP A 69 -12.84 3.92 -9.56
N VAL A 70 -13.13 2.73 -9.05
CA VAL A 70 -13.42 1.56 -9.88
C VAL A 70 -14.91 1.47 -10.10
N VAL A 71 -15.32 1.63 -11.36
CA VAL A 71 -16.73 1.52 -11.79
C VAL A 71 -16.78 0.63 -13.03
N ASP A 72 -17.53 -0.47 -12.97
CA ASP A 72 -17.66 -1.44 -14.05
C ASP A 72 -16.31 -1.91 -14.61
N ASN A 73 -15.36 -2.22 -13.70
CA ASN A 73 -14.00 -2.66 -14.01
C ASN A 73 -13.13 -1.60 -14.73
N GLU A 74 -13.57 -0.37 -14.77
CA GLU A 74 -12.81 0.75 -15.31
C GLU A 74 -12.43 1.72 -14.19
N ILE A 75 -11.34 2.46 -14.39
CA ILE A 75 -10.88 3.45 -13.43
C ILE A 75 -11.23 4.84 -13.94
N ILE A 76 -11.94 5.60 -13.12
CA ILE A 76 -12.35 6.99 -13.42
C ILE A 76 -11.88 7.90 -12.27
N ASN A 77 -11.90 9.21 -12.50
CA ASN A 77 -11.55 10.22 -11.50
C ASN A 77 -10.14 10.02 -10.93
N ILE A 78 -9.16 9.83 -11.81
CA ILE A 78 -7.78 9.62 -11.39
C ILE A 78 -7.25 10.90 -10.73
N LYS A 79 -6.69 10.74 -9.51
CA LYS A 79 -6.11 11.82 -8.72
C LYS A 79 -4.72 11.42 -8.26
N LYS A 80 -3.90 12.42 -7.98
CA LYS A 80 -2.54 12.25 -7.46
C LYS A 80 -2.36 13.15 -6.25
N GLU A 81 -1.77 12.60 -5.18
CA GLU A 81 -1.35 13.37 -4.03
C GLU A 81 0.10 13.05 -3.66
N LYS A 82 0.84 14.07 -3.30
CA LYS A 82 2.22 13.90 -2.81
C LYS A 82 2.19 13.52 -1.35
N PHE A 83 3.04 12.56 -0.97
CA PHE A 83 3.22 12.20 0.43
C PHE A 83 4.69 12.34 0.85
N SER A 84 4.88 12.54 2.14
CA SER A 84 6.18 12.60 2.78
C SER A 84 6.08 12.02 4.19
N LYS A 85 7.21 12.00 4.91
CA LYS A 85 7.25 11.53 6.29
C LYS A 85 6.16 12.16 7.15
N GLY A 86 5.42 11.31 7.86
CA GLY A 86 4.34 11.72 8.75
C GLY A 86 2.96 11.77 8.11
N CYS A 87 2.84 11.61 6.79
CA CYS A 87 1.56 11.52 6.13
C CYS A 87 0.85 10.21 6.50
N ILE A 88 -0.47 10.31 6.65
CA ILE A 88 -1.36 9.17 6.80
C ILE A 88 -2.49 9.32 5.80
N PHE A 89 -2.88 8.23 5.17
CA PHE A 89 -4.03 8.24 4.27
C PHE A 89 -4.77 6.92 4.30
N CYS A 90 -6.06 6.99 4.02
CA CYS A 90 -6.95 5.85 3.95
C CYS A 90 -7.46 5.68 2.52
N ILE A 91 -7.22 4.53 1.96
CA ILE A 91 -7.73 4.18 0.64
C ILE A 91 -9.01 3.36 0.84
N HIS A 92 -10.12 3.89 0.36
CA HIS A 92 -11.41 3.25 0.51
C HIS A 92 -11.51 1.98 -0.35
N GLN A 93 -12.36 1.06 0.06
CA GLN A 93 -12.66 -0.11 -0.77
C GLN A 93 -13.12 0.33 -2.17
N ASN A 94 -12.85 -0.51 -3.16
CA ASN A 94 -13.17 -0.25 -4.58
C ASN A 94 -12.48 1.00 -5.16
N THR A 95 -11.34 1.37 -4.58
CA THR A 95 -10.47 2.43 -5.08
C THR A 95 -9.20 1.80 -5.64
N ALA A 96 -8.95 1.99 -6.93
CA ALA A 96 -7.66 1.61 -7.50
C ALA A 96 -6.58 2.54 -6.97
N HIS A 97 -5.42 2.00 -6.61
CA HIS A 97 -4.33 2.79 -6.08
C HIS A 97 -2.98 2.27 -6.55
N GLN A 98 -2.07 3.21 -6.70
CA GLN A 98 -0.70 2.92 -7.11
C GLN A 98 0.25 3.93 -6.47
N LEU A 99 1.24 3.42 -5.75
CA LEU A 99 2.24 4.25 -5.09
C LEU A 99 3.49 4.31 -5.95
N ALA A 100 4.04 5.51 -6.12
CA ALA A 100 5.31 5.75 -6.78
C ALA A 100 6.26 6.41 -5.80
N SER A 101 7.45 5.82 -5.61
CA SER A 101 8.46 6.33 -4.68
C SER A 101 9.46 7.23 -5.40
N HIS A 102 9.76 8.41 -4.82
CA HIS A 102 10.82 9.29 -5.32
C HIS A 102 12.17 8.91 -4.71
N ASN A 103 12.17 8.54 -3.43
CA ASN A 103 13.32 7.99 -2.72
C ASN A 103 12.88 6.73 -1.98
N ASP A 104 13.78 6.14 -1.19
CA ASP A 104 13.42 4.98 -0.38
C ASP A 104 12.31 5.35 0.61
N VAL A 105 11.27 4.54 0.66
CA VAL A 105 10.09 4.77 1.49
C VAL A 105 9.95 3.63 2.50
N GLU A 106 9.78 4.00 3.77
CA GLU A 106 9.35 3.08 4.82
C GLU A 106 7.96 3.47 5.29
N LEU A 107 7.07 2.52 5.34
CA LEU A 107 5.68 2.75 5.75
C LEU A 107 5.11 1.54 6.47
N ILE A 108 4.05 1.78 7.23
CA ILE A 108 3.20 0.71 7.75
C ILE A 108 1.86 0.83 7.04
N PHE A 109 1.34 -0.30 6.55
CA PHE A 109 -0.05 -0.30 6.10
C PHE A 109 -0.89 -1.27 6.92
N LEU A 110 -2.14 -0.92 7.09
CA LEU A 110 -3.13 -1.66 7.87
C LEU A 110 -4.26 -2.06 6.94
N CYS A 111 -4.59 -3.33 6.91
CA CYS A 111 -5.68 -3.82 6.08
C CYS A 111 -6.16 -5.20 6.54
N PRO A 112 -7.33 -5.65 6.08
CA PRO A 112 -7.74 -7.05 6.26
C PRO A 112 -6.76 -7.99 5.58
N LYS A 113 -6.58 -9.18 6.12
CA LYS A 113 -5.70 -10.22 5.57
C LYS A 113 -6.02 -10.54 4.10
N SER A 114 -7.28 -10.46 3.71
CA SER A 114 -7.74 -10.76 2.34
C SER A 114 -7.07 -9.88 1.29
N HIS A 115 -6.63 -8.64 1.64
CA HIS A 115 -5.98 -7.73 0.69
C HIS A 115 -4.69 -8.31 0.11
N LEU A 116 -3.99 -9.19 0.84
CA LEU A 116 -2.75 -9.82 0.38
C LEU A 116 -2.97 -11.24 -0.15
N SER A 117 -4.21 -11.70 -0.25
CA SER A 117 -4.52 -13.04 -0.74
C SER A 117 -5.50 -13.01 -1.92
N HIS A 118 -6.81 -13.05 -1.65
CA HIS A 118 -7.83 -13.24 -2.70
C HIS A 118 -8.60 -11.97 -3.05
N ASP A 119 -8.56 -10.94 -2.22
CA ASP A 119 -9.28 -9.68 -2.47
C ASP A 119 -8.35 -8.65 -3.10
N ARG A 120 -7.99 -8.88 -4.35
CA ARG A 120 -7.09 -8.00 -5.09
C ARG A 120 -7.36 -8.11 -6.58
N VAL A 121 -7.65 -6.97 -7.21
CA VAL A 121 -7.83 -6.86 -8.66
C VAL A 121 -6.75 -5.96 -9.22
N GLY A 122 -5.96 -6.46 -10.16
CA GLY A 122 -4.89 -5.71 -10.81
C GLY A 122 -5.39 -4.90 -12.00
N PHE A 123 -4.75 -3.76 -12.21
CA PHE A 123 -5.03 -2.85 -13.34
C PHE A 123 -3.71 -2.42 -13.99
N GLU A 124 -3.81 -1.86 -15.18
CA GLU A 124 -2.68 -1.18 -15.79
C GLU A 124 -2.28 0.06 -14.97
N ASP A 125 -1.03 0.51 -15.16
CA ASP A 125 -0.52 1.69 -14.46
C ASP A 125 -1.39 2.92 -14.66
N ILE A 126 -1.64 3.64 -13.58
CA ILE A 126 -2.30 4.96 -13.61
C ILE A 126 -1.32 6.08 -13.28
N CYS A 127 -0.13 5.76 -12.79
CA CYS A 127 0.96 6.71 -12.63
C CYS A 127 1.43 7.21 -14.01
N LYS A 128 1.61 8.50 -14.11
CA LYS A 128 2.05 9.14 -15.35
C LYS A 128 3.38 9.85 -15.19
#